data_7d4264de2d1662948c5ea6b49da687ff
#
_entry.id   7d4264de2d1662948c5ea6b49da687ff
#
_cell.length_a   1.000
_cell.length_b   1.000
_cell.length_c   1.000
_cell.angle_alpha   90.00
_cell.angle_beta   90.00
_cell.angle_gamma   90.00
#
_symmetry.space_group_name_H-M   'P 1'
#
loop_
_entity.id
_entity.type
_entity.pdbx_description
1 polymer ?
#
loop_
_entity_poly.entity_id
_entity_poly.type
_entity_poly.pdbx_seq_one_letter_code
_entity_poly.pdbx_strand_id
1 'polypeptide(L)'
;KRLLSVNLDGLMYTLRAAAKHMKERAEAGDPGGRLVGTSSLGAILGMAKSQAYTGSKGAVISIMQALAIEYARYKVTANSILPGHIDTPMTETGYQNEKFVKAIMPRIPARRWGTAEDFEGIAAYLTSEASQYHTGDKFVIDGGFFMF
;
A
#
# COMPACT_ATOMS: atom_id res chain seq x y z
N LYS A 1 3.77 -10.16 18.28
CA LYS A 1 3.00 -9.02 18.86
C LYS A 1 3.50 -7.66 18.32
N ARG A 2 4.80 -7.31 18.43
CA ARG A 2 5.34 -6.00 17.98
C ARG A 2 5.04 -5.69 16.50
N LEU A 3 5.17 -6.66 15.58
CA LEU A 3 4.88 -6.46 14.16
C LEU A 3 3.42 -6.05 13.92
N LEU A 4 2.48 -6.76 14.53
CA LEU A 4 1.05 -6.46 14.39
C LEU A 4 0.69 -5.11 15.00
N SER A 5 1.24 -4.78 16.18
CA SER A 5 0.98 -3.48 16.79
C SER A 5 1.47 -2.30 15.95
N VAL A 6 2.56 -2.46 15.20
CA VAL A 6 3.04 -1.42 14.27
C VAL A 6 2.25 -1.42 12.97
N ASN A 7 2.19 -2.57 12.30
CA ASN A 7 1.64 -2.65 10.94
C ASN A 7 0.11 -2.57 10.90
N LEU A 8 -0.58 -3.03 11.93
CA LEU A 8 -2.04 -3.07 11.97
C LEU A 8 -2.60 -2.01 12.91
N ASP A 9 -2.29 -2.05 14.21
CA ASP A 9 -2.86 -1.11 15.17
C ASP A 9 -2.43 0.34 14.85
N GLY A 10 -1.14 0.57 14.56
CA GLY A 10 -0.60 1.88 14.18
C GLY A 10 -1.26 2.45 12.92
N LEU A 11 -1.44 1.60 11.89
CA LEU A 11 -2.17 1.98 10.69
C LEU A 11 -3.63 2.35 11.00
N MET A 12 -4.33 1.51 11.78
CA MET A 12 -5.73 1.75 12.15
C MET A 12 -5.90 3.07 12.90
N TYR A 13 -5.03 3.38 13.86
CA TYR A 13 -5.09 4.64 14.59
C TYR A 13 -4.89 5.84 13.66
N THR A 14 -3.92 5.76 12.76
CA THR A 14 -3.63 6.84 11.79
C THR A 14 -4.80 7.06 10.83
N LEU A 15 -5.28 5.98 10.19
CA LEU A 15 -6.39 6.07 9.24
C LEU A 15 -7.69 6.54 9.90
N ARG A 16 -7.97 6.06 11.11
CA ARG A 16 -9.16 6.48 11.87
C ARG A 16 -9.12 7.97 12.20
N ALA A 17 -7.98 8.48 12.64
CA ALA A 17 -7.82 9.91 12.94
C ALA A 17 -7.98 10.76 11.66
N ALA A 18 -7.34 10.37 10.56
CA ALA A 18 -7.44 11.07 9.28
C ALA A 18 -8.88 11.04 8.72
N ALA A 19 -9.51 9.87 8.71
CA ALA A 19 -10.87 9.71 8.21
C ALA A 19 -11.89 10.52 9.04
N LYS A 20 -11.74 10.54 10.37
CA LYS A 20 -12.57 11.37 11.25
C LYS A 20 -12.42 12.85 10.88
N HIS A 21 -11.20 13.35 10.76
CA HIS A 21 -10.93 14.75 10.37
C HIS A 21 -11.55 15.09 9.00
N MET A 22 -11.39 14.20 7.99
CA MET A 22 -11.97 14.40 6.67
C MET A 22 -13.50 14.45 6.71
N LYS A 23 -14.13 13.60 7.53
CA LYS A 23 -15.56 13.63 7.74
C LYS A 23 -16.02 14.95 8.38
N GLU A 24 -15.36 15.40 9.46
CA GLU A 24 -15.69 16.66 10.15
C GLU A 24 -15.57 17.86 9.20
N ARG A 25 -14.54 17.91 8.35
CA ARG A 25 -14.39 18.93 7.31
C ARG A 25 -15.53 18.89 6.30
N ALA A 26 -15.90 17.69 5.84
CA ALA A 26 -16.98 17.54 4.88
C ALA A 26 -18.33 18.01 5.45
N GLU A 27 -18.61 17.70 6.71
CA GLU A 27 -19.81 18.16 7.42
C GLU A 27 -19.82 19.68 7.64
N ALA A 28 -18.64 20.30 7.69
CA ALA A 28 -18.47 21.76 7.72
C ALA A 28 -18.48 22.45 6.33
N GLY A 29 -18.74 21.69 5.25
CA GLY A 29 -18.85 22.23 3.88
C GLY A 29 -17.59 22.15 3.03
N ASP A 30 -16.51 21.49 3.51
CA ASP A 30 -15.26 21.24 2.78
C ASP A 30 -15.02 19.74 2.56
N PRO A 31 -15.79 19.09 1.66
CA PRO A 31 -15.67 17.65 1.44
C PRO A 31 -14.45 17.30 0.60
N GLY A 32 -13.89 16.13 0.86
CA GLY A 32 -12.79 15.54 0.11
C GLY A 32 -11.65 15.07 1.00
N GLY A 33 -10.88 14.15 0.46
CA GLY A 33 -9.70 13.59 1.11
C GLY A 33 -9.16 12.38 0.37
N ARG A 34 -7.93 12.02 0.66
CA ARG A 34 -7.23 10.89 0.05
C ARG A 34 -6.57 10.05 1.14
N LEU A 35 -6.97 8.81 1.26
CA LEU A 35 -6.35 7.83 2.15
C LEU A 35 -5.57 6.83 1.29
N VAL A 36 -4.31 6.63 1.60
CA VAL A 36 -3.45 5.68 0.89
C VAL A 36 -2.78 4.76 1.90
N GLY A 37 -3.05 3.47 1.78
CA GLY A 37 -2.47 2.43 2.65
C GLY A 37 -1.34 1.69 1.91
N THR A 38 -0.15 1.62 2.52
CA THR A 38 0.95 0.81 1.97
C THR A 38 0.82 -0.63 2.44
N SER A 39 0.38 -1.50 1.52
CA SER A 39 0.32 -2.95 1.68
C SER A 39 1.64 -3.60 1.22
N SER A 40 1.58 -4.70 0.52
CA SER A 40 2.72 -5.43 -0.04
C SER A 40 2.21 -6.47 -1.03
N LEU A 41 3.04 -6.89 -1.98
CA LEU A 41 2.78 -8.12 -2.75
C LEU A 41 2.57 -9.34 -1.86
N GLY A 42 3.25 -9.40 -0.71
CA GLY A 42 3.04 -10.46 0.28
C GLY A 42 1.60 -10.59 0.79
N ALA A 43 0.75 -9.57 0.60
CA ALA A 43 -0.66 -9.63 0.95
C ALA A 43 -1.50 -10.50 0.00
N ILE A 44 -1.05 -10.65 -1.25
CA ILE A 44 -1.73 -11.38 -2.32
C ILE A 44 -0.93 -12.60 -2.83
N LEU A 45 0.39 -12.59 -2.60
CA LEU A 45 1.27 -13.73 -2.81
C LEU A 45 1.68 -14.31 -1.45
N GLY A 46 1.59 -15.60 -1.27
CA GLY A 46 2.07 -16.25 -0.06
C GLY A 46 3.58 -16.07 0.12
N MET A 47 4.02 -15.77 1.35
CA MET A 47 5.44 -15.70 1.71
C MET A 47 5.71 -16.68 2.85
N ALA A 48 6.50 -17.72 2.57
CA ALA A 48 6.87 -18.70 3.58
C ALA A 48 7.58 -18.03 4.79
N LYS A 49 7.23 -18.46 6.00
CA LYS A 49 7.78 -17.96 7.27
C LYS A 49 7.44 -16.49 7.58
N SER A 50 6.50 -15.88 6.84
CA SER A 50 6.11 -14.47 6.98
C SER A 50 4.62 -14.27 7.26
N GLN A 51 3.94 -15.25 7.88
CA GLN A 51 2.47 -15.26 8.06
C GLN A 51 1.96 -14.01 8.76
N ALA A 52 2.64 -13.56 9.84
CA ALA A 52 2.22 -12.35 10.57
C ALA A 52 2.37 -11.08 9.71
N TYR A 53 3.43 -11.01 8.90
CA TYR A 53 3.64 -9.89 7.98
C TYR A 53 2.59 -9.88 6.86
N THR A 54 2.43 -11.00 6.16
CA THR A 54 1.47 -11.11 5.05
C THR A 54 0.04 -10.88 5.53
N GLY A 55 -0.32 -11.43 6.70
CA GLY A 55 -1.62 -11.19 7.33
C GLY A 55 -1.83 -9.72 7.68
N SER A 56 -0.81 -9.04 8.25
CA SER A 56 -0.90 -7.60 8.53
C SER A 56 -1.07 -6.77 7.26
N LYS A 57 -0.38 -7.12 6.17
CA LYS A 57 -0.46 -6.41 4.89
C LYS A 57 -1.75 -6.73 4.12
N GLY A 58 -2.30 -7.94 4.27
CA GLY A 58 -3.64 -8.28 3.79
C GLY A 58 -4.74 -7.46 4.49
N ALA A 59 -4.62 -7.27 5.80
CA ALA A 59 -5.53 -6.43 6.57
C ALA A 59 -5.57 -4.98 6.05
N VAL A 60 -4.42 -4.41 5.60
CA VAL A 60 -4.39 -3.07 4.99
C VAL A 60 -5.37 -2.97 3.82
N ILE A 61 -5.37 -3.95 2.91
CA ILE A 61 -6.26 -3.96 1.75
C ILE A 61 -7.72 -3.93 2.19
N SER A 62 -8.11 -4.81 3.12
CA SER A 62 -9.48 -4.90 3.61
C SER A 62 -9.93 -3.64 4.34
N ILE A 63 -9.05 -3.03 5.14
CA ILE A 63 -9.30 -1.77 5.83
C ILE A 63 -9.53 -0.63 4.82
N MET A 64 -8.67 -0.50 3.81
CA MET A 64 -8.81 0.53 2.79
C MET A 64 -10.11 0.38 1.99
N GLN A 65 -10.51 -0.85 1.67
CA GLN A 65 -11.79 -1.13 0.99
C GLN A 65 -13.00 -0.74 1.87
N ALA A 66 -12.96 -1.04 3.16
CA ALA A 66 -14.02 -0.64 4.09
C ALA A 66 -14.12 0.89 4.20
N LEU A 67 -12.99 1.59 4.31
CA LEU A 67 -12.94 3.05 4.33
C LEU A 67 -13.43 3.67 3.01
N ALA A 68 -13.10 3.06 1.87
CA ALA A 68 -13.57 3.49 0.57
C ALA A 68 -15.10 3.53 0.49
N ILE A 69 -15.76 2.49 1.00
CA ILE A 69 -17.23 2.40 1.03
C ILE A 69 -17.82 3.40 2.02
N GLU A 70 -17.29 3.43 3.24
CA GLU A 70 -17.85 4.25 4.33
C GLU A 70 -17.75 5.75 4.05
N TYR A 71 -16.61 6.19 3.50
CA TYR A 71 -16.28 7.61 3.36
C TYR A 71 -16.52 8.19 1.97
N ALA A 72 -16.96 7.39 0.99
CA ALA A 72 -17.26 7.86 -0.38
C ALA A 72 -18.24 9.04 -0.42
N ARG A 73 -19.28 9.02 0.43
CA ARG A 73 -20.27 10.12 0.55
C ARG A 73 -19.67 11.46 0.98
N TYR A 74 -18.48 11.46 1.57
CA TYR A 74 -17.72 12.64 1.94
C TYR A 74 -16.68 13.05 0.89
N LYS A 75 -16.72 12.43 -0.31
CA LYS A 75 -15.74 12.59 -1.39
C LYS A 75 -14.31 12.19 -0.98
N VAL A 76 -14.20 11.27 -0.03
CA VAL A 76 -12.91 10.68 0.38
C VAL A 76 -12.69 9.41 -0.41
N THR A 77 -11.50 9.27 -1.02
CA THR A 77 -11.05 8.02 -1.65
C THR A 77 -10.07 7.30 -0.73
N ALA A 78 -10.06 5.97 -0.80
CA ALA A 78 -9.17 5.13 -0.02
C ALA A 78 -8.64 3.98 -0.89
N ASN A 79 -7.31 3.93 -1.11
CA ASN A 79 -6.68 2.97 -1.99
C ASN A 79 -5.44 2.35 -1.35
N SER A 80 -5.03 1.18 -1.84
CA SER A 80 -3.84 0.46 -1.38
C SER A 80 -2.76 0.46 -2.44
N ILE A 81 -1.50 0.69 -2.04
CA ILE A 81 -0.32 0.46 -2.87
C ILE A 81 0.33 -0.85 -2.42
N LEU A 82 0.66 -1.71 -3.36
CA LEU A 82 1.31 -3.00 -3.14
C LEU A 82 2.70 -3.00 -3.79
N PRO A 83 3.74 -2.57 -3.05
CA PRO A 83 5.10 -2.64 -3.56
C PRO A 83 5.59 -4.07 -3.75
N GLY A 84 6.37 -4.29 -4.82
CA GLY A 84 7.14 -5.49 -5.04
C GLY A 84 8.51 -5.47 -4.35
N HIS A 85 9.54 -5.86 -5.07
CA HIS A 85 10.94 -5.83 -4.62
C HIS A 85 11.51 -4.43 -4.82
N ILE A 86 11.57 -3.63 -3.77
CA ILE A 86 12.00 -2.23 -3.78
C ILE A 86 13.27 -2.09 -2.95
N ASP A 87 14.24 -1.36 -3.48
CA ASP A 87 15.48 -1.03 -2.76
C ASP A 87 15.19 0.02 -1.69
N THR A 88 15.30 -0.40 -0.44
CA THR A 88 15.04 0.41 0.75
C THR A 88 15.89 -0.11 1.92
N PRO A 89 16.10 0.67 2.97
CA PRO A 89 16.78 0.16 4.18
C PRO A 89 16.15 -1.10 4.77
N MET A 90 14.85 -1.31 4.58
CA MET A 90 14.15 -2.50 5.05
C MET A 90 14.54 -3.77 4.26
N THR A 91 14.86 -3.62 2.98
CA THR A 91 15.15 -4.72 2.05
C THR A 91 16.65 -4.91 1.78
N GLU A 92 17.48 -4.08 2.37
CA GLU A 92 18.93 -4.05 2.15
C GLU A 92 19.60 -5.42 2.31
N THR A 93 19.27 -6.17 3.37
CA THR A 93 19.79 -7.52 3.60
C THR A 93 19.46 -8.49 2.45
N GLY A 94 18.26 -8.37 1.88
CA GLY A 94 17.86 -9.15 0.71
C GLY A 94 18.60 -8.71 -0.54
N TYR A 95 18.74 -7.41 -0.76
CA TYR A 95 19.44 -6.83 -1.89
C TYR A 95 20.93 -7.19 -1.90
N GLN A 96 21.58 -7.23 -0.73
CA GLN A 96 22.98 -7.62 -0.60
C GLN A 96 23.21 -9.15 -0.72
N ASN A 97 22.16 -9.95 -0.66
CA ASN A 97 22.26 -11.40 -0.79
C ASN A 97 22.24 -11.83 -2.27
N GLU A 98 23.42 -12.05 -2.84
CA GLU A 98 23.56 -12.43 -4.27
C GLU A 98 22.72 -13.65 -4.65
N LYS A 99 22.60 -14.66 -3.78
CA LYS A 99 21.80 -15.86 -4.04
C LYS A 99 20.32 -15.51 -4.16
N PHE A 100 19.84 -14.63 -3.29
CA PHE A 100 18.48 -14.16 -3.32
C PHE A 100 18.21 -13.31 -4.58
N VAL A 101 19.11 -12.37 -4.89
CA VAL A 101 19.00 -11.52 -6.09
C VAL A 101 19.00 -12.37 -7.35
N LYS A 102 19.90 -13.35 -7.49
CA LYS A 102 19.94 -14.28 -8.63
C LYS A 102 18.65 -15.09 -8.78
N ALA A 103 17.97 -15.43 -7.69
CA ALA A 103 16.70 -16.17 -7.72
C ALA A 103 15.50 -15.28 -8.08
N ILE A 104 15.50 -14.01 -7.65
CA ILE A 104 14.37 -13.09 -7.83
C ILE A 104 14.44 -12.32 -9.15
N MET A 105 15.62 -11.86 -9.55
CA MET A 105 15.79 -10.99 -10.72
C MET A 105 15.21 -11.55 -12.02
N PRO A 106 15.35 -12.85 -12.34
CA PRO A 106 14.73 -13.43 -13.54
C PRO A 106 13.19 -13.37 -13.54
N ARG A 107 12.59 -13.28 -12.35
CA ARG A 107 11.13 -13.22 -12.16
C ARG A 107 10.58 -11.80 -12.22
N ILE A 108 11.43 -10.79 -12.27
CA ILE A 108 11.01 -9.40 -12.46
C ILE A 108 11.16 -9.05 -13.94
N PRO A 109 10.07 -8.92 -14.72
CA PRO A 109 10.16 -8.56 -16.15
C PRO A 109 10.93 -7.27 -16.40
N ALA A 110 10.81 -6.27 -15.53
CA ALA A 110 11.56 -5.01 -15.62
C ALA A 110 13.08 -5.16 -15.40
N ARG A 111 13.58 -6.36 -15.00
CA ARG A 111 14.98 -6.70 -14.81
C ARG A 111 15.75 -5.80 -13.85
N ARG A 112 15.07 -5.16 -12.94
CA ARG A 112 15.67 -4.36 -11.86
C ARG A 112 14.79 -4.40 -10.61
N TRP A 113 15.35 -4.05 -9.47
CA TRP A 113 14.57 -3.66 -8.31
C TRP A 113 13.92 -2.31 -8.55
N GLY A 114 12.78 -2.08 -7.93
CA GLY A 114 12.18 -0.77 -7.88
C GLY A 114 12.90 0.15 -6.91
N THR A 115 12.65 1.44 -7.02
CA THR A 115 13.17 2.48 -6.14
C THR A 115 12.02 3.34 -5.62
N ALA A 116 12.29 4.29 -4.72
CA ALA A 116 11.28 5.21 -4.21
C ALA A 116 10.66 6.07 -5.33
N GLU A 117 11.45 6.44 -6.33
CA GLU A 117 11.03 7.24 -7.49
C GLU A 117 9.98 6.54 -8.35
N ASP A 118 9.96 5.21 -8.36
CA ASP A 118 8.92 4.44 -9.08
C ASP A 118 7.51 4.65 -8.49
N PHE A 119 7.41 5.25 -7.31
CA PHE A 119 6.14 5.55 -6.65
C PHE A 119 5.70 7.01 -6.78
N GLU A 120 6.52 7.91 -7.29
CA GLU A 120 6.19 9.34 -7.40
C GLU A 120 4.93 9.58 -8.24
N GLY A 121 4.85 8.94 -9.40
CA GLY A 121 3.70 9.09 -10.30
C GLY A 121 2.39 8.63 -9.68
N ILE A 122 2.37 7.47 -9.03
CA ILE A 122 1.15 6.97 -8.37
C ILE A 122 0.80 7.80 -7.14
N ALA A 123 1.77 8.31 -6.39
CA ALA A 123 1.54 9.19 -5.26
C ALA A 123 0.89 10.51 -5.72
N ALA A 124 1.44 11.14 -6.76
CA ALA A 124 0.89 12.35 -7.35
C ALA A 124 -0.54 12.11 -7.88
N TYR A 125 -0.78 11.00 -8.59
CA TYR A 125 -2.09 10.64 -9.09
C TYR A 125 -3.11 10.46 -7.96
N LEU A 126 -2.81 9.62 -6.97
CA LEU A 126 -3.74 9.29 -5.88
C LEU A 126 -4.06 10.47 -4.97
N THR A 127 -3.19 11.47 -4.89
CA THR A 127 -3.42 12.68 -4.10
C THR A 127 -4.09 13.81 -4.88
N SER A 128 -4.19 13.69 -6.21
CA SER A 128 -4.79 14.71 -7.09
C SER A 128 -6.29 14.54 -7.28
N GLU A 129 -6.91 15.54 -7.92
CA GLU A 129 -8.29 15.51 -8.35
C GLU A 129 -8.55 14.48 -9.47
N ALA A 130 -7.52 14.10 -10.24
CA ALA A 130 -7.65 13.09 -11.30
C ALA A 130 -8.07 11.71 -10.79
N SER A 131 -7.87 11.42 -9.51
CA SER A 131 -8.23 10.15 -8.85
C SER A 131 -9.58 10.17 -8.13
N GLN A 132 -10.41 11.19 -8.31
CA GLN A 132 -11.68 11.34 -7.54
C GLN A 132 -12.65 10.16 -7.67
N TYR A 133 -12.62 9.44 -8.78
CA TYR A 133 -13.47 8.27 -9.02
C TYR A 133 -12.75 6.94 -8.78
N HIS A 134 -11.51 6.98 -8.26
CA HIS A 134 -10.67 5.82 -8.04
C HIS A 134 -10.57 5.53 -6.54
N THR A 135 -11.36 4.59 -6.06
CA THR A 135 -11.41 4.23 -4.64
C THR A 135 -11.61 2.72 -4.44
N GLY A 136 -11.03 2.18 -3.37
CA GLY A 136 -11.11 0.75 -3.02
C GLY A 136 -10.15 -0.15 -3.79
N ASP A 137 -9.25 0.40 -4.59
CA ASP A 137 -8.38 -0.37 -5.48
C ASP A 137 -7.01 -0.71 -4.86
N LYS A 138 -6.31 -1.59 -5.57
CA LYS A 138 -4.99 -2.13 -5.23
C LYS A 138 -4.03 -1.85 -6.37
N PHE A 139 -3.09 -0.94 -6.17
CA PHE A 139 -2.08 -0.59 -7.14
C PHE A 139 -0.81 -1.41 -6.92
N VAL A 140 -0.59 -2.39 -7.79
CA VAL A 140 0.62 -3.22 -7.77
C VAL A 140 1.73 -2.49 -8.51
N ILE A 141 2.86 -2.24 -7.81
CA ILE A 141 4.04 -1.56 -8.35
C ILE A 141 5.24 -2.47 -8.11
N ASP A 142 5.55 -3.34 -9.06
CA ASP A 142 6.43 -4.49 -8.83
C ASP A 142 7.32 -4.88 -10.03
N GLY A 143 7.33 -4.09 -11.08
CA GLY A 143 8.07 -4.40 -12.30
C GLY A 143 7.58 -5.64 -13.04
N GLY A 144 6.33 -6.07 -12.77
CA GLY A 144 5.67 -7.22 -13.41
C GLY A 144 5.87 -8.54 -12.64
N PHE A 145 6.48 -8.54 -11.47
CA PHE A 145 6.76 -9.76 -10.69
C PHE A 145 5.50 -10.59 -10.38
N PHE A 146 4.38 -9.94 -10.13
CA PHE A 146 3.11 -10.61 -9.80
C PHE A 146 2.54 -11.42 -10.96
N MET A 147 2.91 -11.07 -12.20
CA MET A 147 2.39 -11.71 -13.41
C MET A 147 3.17 -12.98 -13.81
N PHE A 148 4.26 -13.31 -13.08
CA PHE A 148 5.16 -14.42 -13.39
C PHE A 148 5.14 -15.53 -12.36
#